data_f4fbbf20b908cfe2452d653687b09573
#
_entry.id   f4fbbf20b908cfe2452d653687b09573
#
_cell.length_a   1.000
_cell.length_b   1.000
_cell.length_c   1.000
_cell.angle_alpha   90.00
_cell.angle_beta   90.00
_cell.angle_gamma   90.00
#
_symmetry.space_group_name_H-M   'P 1'
#
loop_
_entity.id
_entity.type
_entity.pdbx_description
1 polymer ?
#
loop_
_entity_poly.entity_id
_entity_poly.type
_entity_poly.pdbx_seq_one_letter_code
_entity_poly.pdbx_strand_id
1 'polypeptide(L)'
;MKNLVVLHLESVSRQRLAAFAPAFPHTLRLMQEGACFDKYFSSATSTVMVLTYLMHANDFELDTSTEFDGARPARNNRNVFETLQRAGYHTSLVCLNGFPERPIRLSAWGGDLPPIWETNDFPRLFERFDALTDAPPFAIYVWDLISHIEHSLAVAPGSRGLTDQLRRACGVADHAVGEMRGILERKRLLDDTTIVLYGDHGDDYWTHGYKGGMIHGTEPYTDIIATPLAIRDARVAPGIRDDLASTIDIAPTCLSLLGIEAATTFPHSGVDLLAGGAEFVYAQNFTANQPDSARLGIAKAFSVTDKTYTLLVSSRGLEMYAHRLDPGCHCNLLHLFTLDDAGRLSLRPFRGAAAHFLAAWMINRQSVAHLADDFARLREALRARVDAKRDYIVERGVDPANVLARDCLDKVNPRGRETFFEASAQAPAASRAATAFEFSWKLQ
;
A
#
# COMPACT_ATOMS: atom_id res chain seq x y z
N MET A 1 26.67 -13.51 10.33
CA MET A 1 25.76 -12.51 9.73
C MET A 1 24.39 -13.15 9.59
N LYS A 2 23.32 -12.40 9.76
CA LYS A 2 21.95 -12.89 9.57
C LYS A 2 21.61 -12.92 8.09
N ASN A 3 20.67 -13.78 7.71
CA ASN A 3 20.12 -13.81 6.36
C ASN A 3 18.84 -12.95 6.27
N LEU A 4 18.41 -12.62 5.06
CA LEU A 4 17.18 -11.88 4.79
C LEU A 4 16.33 -12.61 3.76
N VAL A 5 15.04 -12.75 4.04
CA VAL A 5 14.01 -13.14 3.07
C VAL A 5 12.88 -12.11 3.12
N VAL A 6 12.58 -11.51 1.99
CA VAL A 6 11.45 -10.59 1.84
C VAL A 6 10.38 -11.30 1.02
N LEU A 7 9.21 -11.51 1.60
CA LEU A 7 8.04 -12.15 0.98
C LEU A 7 7.04 -11.05 0.59
N HIS A 8 6.93 -10.78 -0.69
CA HIS A 8 6.02 -9.81 -1.24
C HIS A 8 4.74 -10.50 -1.70
N LEU A 9 3.61 -10.20 -1.08
CA LEU A 9 2.28 -10.66 -1.44
C LEU A 9 1.62 -9.61 -2.34
N GLU A 10 1.50 -9.92 -3.61
CA GLU A 10 0.95 -9.04 -4.64
C GLU A 10 -0.54 -8.78 -4.44
N SER A 11 -0.94 -7.50 -4.42
CA SER A 11 -2.34 -7.06 -4.32
C SER A 11 -3.09 -7.58 -3.08
N VAL A 12 -2.41 -7.90 -1.98
CA VAL A 12 -3.04 -8.41 -0.76
C VAL A 12 -3.24 -7.29 0.25
N SER A 13 -4.45 -6.71 0.28
CA SER A 13 -4.84 -5.77 1.34
C SER A 13 -5.17 -6.48 2.65
N ARG A 14 -5.20 -5.73 3.77
CA ARG A 14 -5.68 -6.25 5.07
C ARG A 14 -7.12 -6.75 4.99
N GLN A 15 -7.96 -6.10 4.20
CA GLN A 15 -9.35 -6.57 4.00
C GLN A 15 -9.38 -7.92 3.27
N ARG A 16 -8.57 -8.09 2.21
CA ARG A 16 -8.46 -9.35 1.48
C ARG A 16 -7.93 -10.45 2.40
N LEU A 17 -6.86 -10.17 3.16
CA LEU A 17 -6.31 -11.11 4.13
C LEU A 17 -7.36 -11.54 5.17
N ALA A 18 -8.12 -10.60 5.71
CA ALA A 18 -9.18 -10.91 6.68
C ALA A 18 -10.33 -11.70 6.05
N ALA A 19 -10.80 -11.30 4.87
CA ALA A 19 -11.90 -11.97 4.17
C ALA A 19 -11.56 -13.41 3.74
N PHE A 20 -10.30 -13.67 3.42
CA PHE A 20 -9.82 -14.98 2.99
C PHE A 20 -8.88 -15.64 4.02
N ALA A 21 -8.99 -15.29 5.30
CA ALA A 21 -8.12 -15.79 6.36
C ALA A 21 -7.89 -17.32 6.34
N PRO A 22 -8.89 -18.18 6.05
CA PRO A 22 -8.68 -19.62 5.93
C PRO A 22 -7.76 -20.06 4.76
N ALA A 23 -7.52 -19.16 3.80
CA ALA A 23 -6.60 -19.41 2.69
C ALA A 23 -5.16 -18.98 3.01
N PHE A 24 -4.91 -18.34 4.16
CA PHE A 24 -3.62 -17.80 4.56
C PHE A 24 -3.04 -18.39 5.85
N PRO A 25 -3.07 -19.72 6.08
CA PRO A 25 -2.60 -20.29 7.34
C PRO A 25 -1.09 -20.04 7.61
N HIS A 26 -0.25 -20.08 6.60
CA HIS A 26 1.20 -19.89 6.76
C HIS A 26 1.56 -18.42 6.92
N THR A 27 0.92 -17.54 6.16
CA THR A 27 1.05 -16.08 6.31
C THR A 27 0.63 -15.65 7.72
N LEU A 28 -0.55 -16.07 8.17
CA LEU A 28 -1.04 -15.76 9.52
C LEU A 28 -0.12 -16.31 10.61
N ARG A 29 0.46 -17.48 10.39
CA ARG A 29 1.46 -18.04 11.32
C ARG A 29 2.70 -17.16 11.40
N LEU A 30 3.26 -16.71 10.28
CA LEU A 30 4.41 -15.78 10.29
C LEU A 30 4.06 -14.46 10.99
N MET A 31 2.85 -13.94 10.79
CA MET A 31 2.36 -12.75 11.48
C MET A 31 2.28 -12.96 13.00
N GLN A 32 1.87 -14.14 13.46
CA GLN A 32 1.82 -14.49 14.88
C GLN A 32 3.20 -14.70 15.50
N GLU A 33 4.16 -15.22 14.72
CA GLU A 33 5.55 -15.47 15.15
C GLU A 33 6.42 -14.21 15.10
N GLY A 34 5.98 -13.12 14.46
CA GLY A 34 6.72 -11.87 14.26
C GLY A 34 6.09 -10.64 14.88
N ALA A 35 6.77 -9.50 14.75
CA ALA A 35 6.20 -8.19 14.99
C ALA A 35 5.27 -7.84 13.83
N CYS A 36 3.98 -7.68 14.11
CA CYS A 36 2.95 -7.37 13.13
C CYS A 36 2.52 -5.91 13.27
N PHE A 37 2.64 -5.13 12.19
CA PHE A 37 2.30 -3.70 12.18
C PHE A 37 0.86 -3.51 11.69
N ASP A 38 -0.07 -3.32 12.61
CA ASP A 38 -1.49 -3.18 12.27
C ASP A 38 -1.85 -1.81 11.66
N LYS A 39 -0.90 -0.87 11.68
CA LYS A 39 -0.99 0.44 11.04
C LYS A 39 0.07 0.62 9.94
N TYR A 40 0.32 -0.43 9.20
CA TYR A 40 1.13 -0.34 7.99
C TYR A 40 0.27 0.09 6.81
N PHE A 41 0.77 1.09 6.07
CA PHE A 41 0.14 1.61 4.86
C PHE A 41 1.16 1.67 3.73
N SER A 42 0.80 1.14 2.58
CA SER A 42 1.63 1.26 1.40
C SER A 42 1.80 2.72 0.99
N SER A 43 3.01 3.08 0.56
CA SER A 43 3.32 4.43 0.08
C SER A 43 2.80 4.70 -1.35
N ALA A 44 2.26 3.70 -2.01
CA ALA A 44 1.71 3.81 -3.36
C ALA A 44 0.59 2.80 -3.61
N THR A 45 -0.10 2.99 -4.72
CA THR A 45 -1.26 2.19 -5.14
C THR A 45 -0.98 1.27 -6.32
N SER A 46 0.30 1.10 -6.68
CA SER A 46 0.73 0.19 -7.75
C SER A 46 2.12 -0.37 -7.48
N THR A 47 2.33 -1.61 -7.89
CA THR A 47 3.51 -2.43 -7.60
C THR A 47 4.83 -1.75 -7.99
N VAL A 48 4.89 -1.15 -9.20
CA VAL A 48 6.11 -0.50 -9.70
C VAL A 48 6.58 0.62 -8.76
N MET A 49 5.66 1.43 -8.26
CA MET A 49 5.98 2.50 -7.31
C MET A 49 6.37 1.94 -5.95
N VAL A 50 5.61 0.96 -5.45
CA VAL A 50 5.89 0.31 -4.15
C VAL A 50 7.29 -0.30 -4.15
N LEU A 51 7.63 -1.06 -5.20
CA LEU A 51 8.97 -1.64 -5.35
C LEU A 51 10.06 -0.56 -5.36
N THR A 52 9.87 0.51 -6.12
CA THR A 52 10.85 1.61 -6.17
C THR A 52 11.02 2.26 -4.81
N TYR A 53 9.93 2.58 -4.13
CA TYR A 53 9.96 3.22 -2.82
C TYR A 53 10.58 2.32 -1.74
N LEU A 54 10.27 1.03 -1.75
CA LEU A 54 10.91 0.07 -0.86
C LEU A 54 12.40 -0.02 -1.12
N MET A 55 12.79 -0.18 -2.38
CA MET A 55 14.19 -0.41 -2.76
C MET A 55 15.09 0.79 -2.47
N HIS A 56 14.56 2.00 -2.57
CA HIS A 56 15.29 3.24 -2.33
C HIS A 56 15.01 3.86 -0.95
N ALA A 57 14.14 3.25 -0.14
CA ALA A 57 13.70 3.73 1.17
C ALA A 57 13.17 5.18 1.15
N ASN A 58 12.59 5.62 0.04
CA ASN A 58 11.94 6.93 -0.08
C ASN A 58 10.87 6.92 -1.18
N ASP A 59 9.90 7.84 -1.07
CA ASP A 59 8.78 7.96 -2.00
C ASP A 59 8.88 9.18 -2.94
N PHE A 60 10.08 9.76 -3.10
CA PHE A 60 10.34 10.89 -3.99
C PHE A 60 10.86 10.49 -5.36
N GLU A 61 11.32 9.25 -5.51
CA GLU A 61 12.13 8.81 -6.66
C GLU A 61 11.37 8.68 -7.99
N LEU A 62 10.05 8.57 -7.98
CA LEU A 62 9.26 8.28 -9.17
C LEU A 62 8.20 9.32 -9.49
N ASP A 63 8.56 10.54 -9.85
CA ASP A 63 7.58 11.46 -10.43
C ASP A 63 8.05 12.12 -11.72
N THR A 64 8.96 11.47 -12.40
CA THR A 64 9.75 12.12 -13.42
C THR A 64 9.28 11.89 -14.84
N SER A 65 8.30 11.04 -15.07
CA SER A 65 7.80 10.86 -16.43
C SER A 65 6.30 10.59 -16.49
N THR A 66 5.72 11.00 -17.61
CA THR A 66 4.35 10.66 -18.01
C THR A 66 4.28 9.27 -18.64
N GLU A 67 5.42 8.67 -18.95
CA GLU A 67 5.53 7.38 -19.61
C GLU A 67 6.22 6.37 -18.72
N PHE A 68 5.65 5.17 -18.65
CA PHE A 68 6.18 4.04 -17.91
C PHE A 68 7.64 3.73 -18.27
N ASP A 69 8.01 3.87 -19.54
CA ASP A 69 9.36 3.62 -20.07
C ASP A 69 10.37 4.72 -19.78
N GLY A 70 9.91 5.89 -19.38
CA GLY A 70 10.76 7.06 -19.09
C GLY A 70 11.03 7.28 -17.61
N ALA A 71 10.35 6.54 -16.72
CA ALA A 71 10.59 6.63 -15.29
C ALA A 71 12.02 6.18 -14.98
N ARG A 72 12.84 7.08 -14.47
CA ARG A 72 14.19 6.76 -14.00
C ARG A 72 14.28 7.19 -12.55
N PRO A 73 14.63 6.26 -11.63
CA PRO A 73 14.90 6.64 -10.26
C PRO A 73 16.03 7.67 -10.22
N ALA A 74 15.87 8.70 -9.42
CA ALA A 74 16.95 9.64 -9.17
C ALA A 74 18.06 8.88 -8.43
N ARG A 75 19.28 8.91 -8.97
CA ARG A 75 20.41 8.09 -8.53
C ARG A 75 21.02 8.50 -7.18
N ASN A 76 20.29 9.21 -6.34
CA ASN A 76 20.86 9.77 -5.12
C ASN A 76 20.87 8.80 -3.93
N ASN A 77 20.01 7.79 -3.92
CA ASN A 77 20.01 6.73 -2.92
C ASN A 77 20.44 5.41 -3.54
N ARG A 78 21.30 4.71 -2.83
CA ARG A 78 21.62 3.34 -3.21
C ARG A 78 20.42 2.46 -2.97
N ASN A 79 20.12 1.62 -3.93
CA ASN A 79 19.18 0.55 -3.78
C ASN A 79 19.59 -0.36 -2.61
N VAL A 80 18.61 -0.88 -1.87
CA VAL A 80 18.85 -1.76 -0.72
C VAL A 80 19.71 -2.99 -1.10
N PHE A 81 19.51 -3.56 -2.29
CA PHE A 81 20.30 -4.70 -2.73
C PHE A 81 21.76 -4.36 -3.06
N GLU A 82 22.02 -3.19 -3.65
CA GLU A 82 23.42 -2.71 -3.80
C GLU A 82 24.11 -2.56 -2.44
N THR A 83 23.37 -2.07 -1.45
CA THR A 83 23.87 -1.96 -0.08
C THR A 83 24.19 -3.33 0.52
N LEU A 84 23.30 -4.29 0.34
CA LEU A 84 23.48 -5.67 0.80
C LEU A 84 24.64 -6.37 0.08
N GLN A 85 24.76 -6.23 -1.24
CA GLN A 85 25.87 -6.79 -2.02
C GLN A 85 27.22 -6.25 -1.55
N ARG A 86 27.31 -4.93 -1.31
CA ARG A 86 28.53 -4.31 -0.75
C ARG A 86 28.87 -4.79 0.64
N ALA A 87 27.87 -5.20 1.43
CA ALA A 87 28.03 -5.83 2.72
C ALA A 87 28.34 -7.32 2.65
N GLY A 88 28.50 -7.88 1.42
CA GLY A 88 28.90 -9.28 1.20
C GLY A 88 27.76 -10.27 1.13
N TYR A 89 26.51 -9.82 0.92
CA TYR A 89 25.36 -10.70 0.78
C TYR A 89 25.23 -11.25 -0.65
N HIS A 90 24.89 -12.53 -0.76
CA HIS A 90 24.39 -13.11 -2.00
C HIS A 90 22.93 -12.70 -2.20
N THR A 91 22.68 -11.78 -3.13
CA THR A 91 21.36 -11.26 -3.39
C THR A 91 20.69 -11.98 -4.55
N SER A 92 19.40 -12.26 -4.42
CA SER A 92 18.58 -12.88 -5.48
C SER A 92 17.16 -12.36 -5.46
N LEU A 93 16.54 -12.32 -6.65
CA LEU A 93 15.12 -12.04 -6.85
C LEU A 93 14.45 -13.28 -7.41
N VAL A 94 13.42 -13.76 -6.77
CA VAL A 94 12.62 -14.90 -7.18
C VAL A 94 11.20 -14.41 -7.49
N CYS A 95 10.76 -14.60 -8.73
CA CYS A 95 9.42 -14.22 -9.16
C CYS A 95 8.57 -15.47 -9.40
N LEU A 96 7.42 -15.52 -8.77
CA LEU A 96 6.39 -16.51 -9.00
C LEU A 96 5.46 -16.06 -10.11
N ASN A 97 5.28 -16.93 -11.09
CA ASN A 97 4.37 -16.76 -12.22
C ASN A 97 4.85 -15.82 -13.33
N GLY A 98 6.17 -15.81 -13.60
CA GLY A 98 6.75 -15.23 -14.81
C GLY A 98 6.40 -13.77 -15.05
N PHE A 99 7.06 -12.86 -14.34
CA PHE A 99 6.86 -11.43 -14.58
C PHE A 99 7.89 -10.91 -15.58
N PRO A 100 7.49 -10.00 -16.49
CA PRO A 100 8.42 -9.39 -17.41
C PRO A 100 9.58 -8.71 -16.68
N GLU A 101 10.81 -9.04 -17.01
CA GLU A 101 12.04 -8.43 -16.48
C GLU A 101 12.01 -6.89 -16.56
N ARG A 102 11.31 -6.35 -17.57
CA ARG A 102 11.22 -4.93 -17.87
C ARG A 102 10.64 -4.06 -16.73
N PRO A 103 9.49 -4.37 -16.10
CA PRO A 103 8.99 -3.61 -14.97
C PRO A 103 9.96 -3.54 -13.78
N ILE A 104 10.64 -4.65 -13.49
CA ILE A 104 11.64 -4.71 -12.43
C ILE A 104 12.83 -3.80 -12.75
N ARG A 105 13.35 -3.85 -13.97
CA ARG A 105 14.45 -2.99 -14.41
C ARG A 105 14.08 -1.51 -14.39
N LEU A 106 12.84 -1.19 -14.72
CA LEU A 106 12.37 0.19 -14.75
C LEU A 106 12.12 0.76 -13.36
N SER A 107 11.62 -0.06 -12.43
CA SER A 107 11.11 0.43 -11.17
C SER A 107 12.19 0.62 -10.10
N ALA A 108 13.17 -0.26 -10.03
CA ALA A 108 13.93 -0.34 -8.80
C ALA A 108 15.43 -0.29 -8.98
N TRP A 109 15.92 -0.49 -10.19
CA TRP A 109 17.27 -1.00 -10.30
C TRP A 109 18.08 -0.17 -11.29
N GLY A 110 18.46 0.99 -10.86
CA GLY A 110 19.39 1.82 -11.64
C GLY A 110 20.82 1.29 -11.68
N GLY A 111 21.09 0.14 -11.05
CA GLY A 111 22.38 -0.52 -10.94
C GLY A 111 22.39 -1.97 -11.41
N ASP A 112 23.35 -2.73 -10.93
CA ASP A 112 23.44 -4.16 -11.22
C ASP A 112 22.33 -4.91 -10.51
N LEU A 113 21.39 -5.45 -11.29
CA LEU A 113 20.31 -6.28 -10.78
C LEU A 113 20.87 -7.55 -10.16
N PRO A 114 20.31 -8.03 -9.03
CA PRO A 114 20.57 -9.40 -8.60
C PRO A 114 20.06 -10.38 -9.66
N PRO A 115 20.55 -11.62 -9.66
CA PRO A 115 20.01 -12.67 -10.50
C PRO A 115 18.51 -12.80 -10.32
N ILE A 116 17.74 -12.69 -11.41
CA ILE A 116 16.28 -12.84 -11.43
C ILE A 116 15.95 -14.27 -11.83
N TRP A 117 15.13 -14.92 -11.01
CA TRP A 117 14.65 -16.28 -11.23
C TRP A 117 13.15 -16.25 -11.39
N GLU A 118 12.68 -16.51 -12.58
CA GLU A 118 11.26 -16.56 -12.93
C GLU A 118 10.83 -18.00 -13.13
N THR A 119 9.70 -18.40 -12.56
CA THR A 119 9.14 -19.73 -12.78
C THR A 119 7.65 -19.79 -12.50
N ASN A 120 6.95 -20.59 -13.31
CA ASN A 120 5.57 -21.00 -13.10
C ASN A 120 5.50 -22.43 -12.50
N ASP A 121 6.65 -23.04 -12.25
CA ASP A 121 6.80 -24.40 -11.76
C ASP A 121 7.20 -24.37 -10.28
N PHE A 122 6.26 -24.64 -9.39
CA PHE A 122 6.48 -24.60 -7.93
C PHE A 122 7.59 -25.55 -7.45
N PRO A 123 7.70 -26.81 -7.90
CA PRO A 123 8.83 -27.66 -7.54
C PRO A 123 10.17 -27.00 -7.86
N ARG A 124 10.34 -26.45 -9.05
CA ARG A 124 11.56 -25.74 -9.45
C ARG A 124 11.82 -24.49 -8.61
N LEU A 125 10.75 -23.78 -8.25
CA LEU A 125 10.88 -22.64 -7.36
C LEU A 125 11.47 -23.05 -6.03
N PHE A 126 10.93 -24.12 -5.42
CA PHE A 126 11.37 -24.57 -4.11
C PHE A 126 12.79 -25.15 -4.14
N GLU A 127 13.12 -25.92 -5.18
CA GLU A 127 14.50 -26.37 -5.44
C GLU A 127 15.46 -25.19 -5.59
N ARG A 128 15.02 -24.14 -6.30
CA ARG A 128 15.82 -22.93 -6.47
C ARG A 128 16.00 -22.16 -5.19
N PHE A 129 14.93 -21.94 -4.44
CA PHE A 129 14.98 -21.27 -3.14
C PHE A 129 15.89 -22.06 -2.18
N ASP A 130 15.77 -23.38 -2.16
CA ASP A 130 16.61 -24.25 -1.35
C ASP A 130 18.09 -24.07 -1.71
N ALA A 131 18.44 -24.10 -3.00
CA ALA A 131 19.83 -23.89 -3.45
C ALA A 131 20.37 -22.48 -3.15
N LEU A 132 19.52 -21.42 -3.23
CA LEU A 132 19.95 -20.07 -2.89
C LEU A 132 20.27 -19.89 -1.40
N THR A 133 19.70 -20.72 -0.55
CA THR A 133 19.98 -20.70 0.90
C THR A 133 21.23 -21.46 1.32
N ASP A 134 21.95 -22.11 0.38
CA ASP A 134 23.21 -22.81 0.67
C ASP A 134 24.43 -21.90 0.82
N ALA A 135 24.31 -20.62 0.43
CA ALA A 135 25.40 -19.65 0.45
C ALA A 135 25.12 -18.45 1.38
N PRO A 136 25.13 -18.63 2.72
CA PRO A 136 24.95 -17.50 3.64
C PRO A 136 26.19 -16.58 3.66
N PRO A 137 26.04 -15.26 3.90
CA PRO A 137 24.76 -14.58 4.09
C PRO A 137 24.03 -14.34 2.77
N PHE A 138 22.76 -14.66 2.73
CA PHE A 138 21.91 -14.41 1.57
C PHE A 138 20.85 -13.35 1.88
N ALA A 139 20.41 -12.67 0.82
CA ALA A 139 19.24 -11.79 0.82
C ALA A 139 18.37 -12.12 -0.39
N ILE A 140 17.24 -12.75 -0.16
CA ILE A 140 16.34 -13.24 -1.19
C ILE A 140 15.03 -12.43 -1.12
N TYR A 141 14.68 -11.80 -2.23
CA TYR A 141 13.38 -11.17 -2.41
C TYR A 141 12.50 -12.11 -3.23
N VAL A 142 11.35 -12.45 -2.69
CA VAL A 142 10.36 -13.31 -3.33
C VAL A 142 9.14 -12.48 -3.68
N TRP A 143 8.86 -12.36 -4.95
CA TRP A 143 7.69 -11.66 -5.44
C TRP A 143 6.64 -12.66 -5.94
N ASP A 144 5.51 -12.68 -5.26
CA ASP A 144 4.36 -13.49 -5.59
C ASP A 144 3.37 -12.72 -6.46
N LEU A 145 3.28 -13.10 -7.73
CA LEU A 145 2.28 -12.57 -8.68
C LEU A 145 1.01 -13.40 -8.78
N ILE A 146 0.93 -14.51 -8.05
CA ILE A 146 -0.19 -15.46 -8.13
C ILE A 146 -1.49 -14.81 -7.66
N SER A 147 -1.39 -13.97 -6.64
CA SER A 147 -2.55 -13.27 -6.05
C SER A 147 -3.02 -12.06 -6.87
N HIS A 148 -2.23 -11.61 -7.86
CA HIS A 148 -2.68 -10.60 -8.83
C HIS A 148 -3.85 -11.13 -9.67
N ILE A 149 -4.84 -10.29 -9.94
CA ILE A 149 -6.09 -10.74 -10.58
C ILE A 149 -5.89 -11.43 -11.92
N GLU A 150 -5.03 -10.88 -12.77
CA GLU A 150 -4.77 -11.42 -14.11
C GLU A 150 -4.12 -12.79 -14.05
N HIS A 151 -3.26 -13.04 -13.04
CA HIS A 151 -2.55 -14.29 -12.86
C HIS A 151 -3.36 -15.34 -12.10
N SER A 152 -4.31 -14.92 -11.27
CA SER A 152 -5.13 -15.82 -10.46
C SER A 152 -5.96 -16.81 -11.28
N LEU A 153 -6.34 -16.44 -12.51
CA LEU A 153 -7.05 -17.34 -13.43
C LEU A 153 -6.21 -18.56 -13.84
N ALA A 154 -4.92 -18.36 -14.07
CA ALA A 154 -4.02 -19.43 -14.51
C ALA A 154 -3.78 -20.47 -13.40
N VAL A 155 -3.73 -20.02 -12.13
CA VAL A 155 -3.41 -20.87 -10.98
C VAL A 155 -4.65 -21.45 -10.28
N ALA A 156 -5.82 -20.92 -10.56
CA ALA A 156 -7.10 -21.38 -9.98
C ALA A 156 -8.14 -21.76 -11.06
N PRO A 157 -7.82 -22.66 -11.99
CA PRO A 157 -8.76 -23.07 -13.04
C PRO A 157 -9.97 -23.76 -12.42
N GLY A 158 -11.13 -23.62 -13.06
CA GLY A 158 -12.39 -24.22 -12.62
C GLY A 158 -13.01 -23.56 -11.38
N SER A 159 -12.61 -22.34 -11.06
CA SER A 159 -13.21 -21.55 -9.99
C SER A 159 -14.66 -21.19 -10.28
N ARG A 160 -15.48 -21.12 -9.22
CA ARG A 160 -16.92 -20.80 -9.29
C ARG A 160 -17.18 -19.30 -9.16
N GLY A 161 -16.51 -18.51 -10.00
CA GLY A 161 -16.56 -17.05 -9.98
C GLY A 161 -15.34 -16.43 -9.31
N LEU A 162 -15.31 -15.09 -9.36
CA LEU A 162 -14.12 -14.30 -9.02
C LEU A 162 -13.66 -14.47 -7.57
N THR A 163 -14.57 -14.42 -6.61
CA THR A 163 -14.24 -14.59 -5.19
C THR A 163 -13.59 -15.94 -4.90
N ASP A 164 -14.10 -17.01 -5.50
CA ASP A 164 -13.52 -18.36 -5.35
C ASP A 164 -12.14 -18.44 -6.02
N GLN A 165 -12.01 -17.84 -7.18
CA GLN A 165 -10.74 -17.74 -7.90
C GLN A 165 -9.67 -17.03 -7.08
N LEU A 166 -9.94 -15.83 -6.58
CA LEU A 166 -9.01 -15.06 -5.78
C LEU A 166 -8.66 -15.77 -4.47
N ARG A 167 -9.65 -16.34 -3.78
CA ARG A 167 -9.41 -17.10 -2.55
C ARG A 167 -8.49 -18.30 -2.80
N ARG A 168 -8.69 -19.04 -3.89
CA ARG A 168 -7.86 -20.20 -4.24
C ARG A 168 -6.45 -19.77 -4.64
N ALA A 169 -6.30 -18.69 -5.42
CA ALA A 169 -5.01 -18.12 -5.77
C ALA A 169 -4.23 -17.67 -4.53
N CYS A 170 -4.89 -17.00 -3.58
CA CYS A 170 -4.30 -16.68 -2.29
C CYS A 170 -3.80 -17.93 -1.53
N GLY A 171 -4.56 -19.04 -1.56
CA GLY A 171 -4.13 -20.29 -0.95
C GLY A 171 -2.89 -20.91 -1.62
N VAL A 172 -2.74 -20.74 -2.94
CA VAL A 172 -1.53 -21.16 -3.67
C VAL A 172 -0.33 -20.30 -3.28
N ALA A 173 -0.50 -18.98 -3.21
CA ALA A 173 0.54 -18.06 -2.75
C ALA A 173 0.98 -18.36 -1.30
N ASP A 174 0.02 -18.60 -0.42
CA ASP A 174 0.30 -18.95 0.98
C ASP A 174 1.01 -20.29 1.14
N HIS A 175 0.71 -21.26 0.28
CA HIS A 175 1.46 -22.53 0.24
C HIS A 175 2.94 -22.30 -0.05
N ALA A 176 3.27 -21.40 -0.98
CA ALA A 176 4.65 -21.05 -1.27
C ALA A 176 5.36 -20.42 -0.06
N VAL A 177 4.68 -19.54 0.68
CA VAL A 177 5.18 -19.01 1.96
C VAL A 177 5.50 -20.13 2.95
N GLY A 178 4.61 -21.11 3.07
CA GLY A 178 4.77 -22.26 3.94
C GLY A 178 5.97 -23.14 3.57
N GLU A 179 6.15 -23.45 2.29
CA GLU A 179 7.25 -24.27 1.79
C GLU A 179 8.61 -23.57 1.98
N MET A 180 8.71 -22.28 1.66
CA MET A 180 9.94 -21.53 1.87
C MET A 180 10.34 -21.47 3.34
N ARG A 181 9.37 -21.22 4.24
CA ARG A 181 9.59 -21.29 5.69
C ARG A 181 10.06 -22.70 6.08
N GLY A 182 9.44 -23.75 5.57
CA GLY A 182 9.78 -25.15 5.81
C GLY A 182 11.21 -25.49 5.35
N ILE A 183 11.68 -24.94 4.23
CA ILE A 183 13.06 -25.09 3.76
C ILE A 183 14.04 -24.49 4.78
N LEU A 184 13.80 -23.25 5.22
CA LEU A 184 14.64 -22.60 6.23
C LEU A 184 14.67 -23.39 7.54
N GLU A 185 13.53 -23.97 7.95
CA GLU A 185 13.44 -24.80 9.16
C GLU A 185 14.22 -26.11 9.04
N ARG A 186 14.09 -26.84 7.92
CA ARG A 186 14.83 -28.08 7.64
C ARG A 186 16.34 -27.84 7.61
N LYS A 187 16.78 -26.70 7.09
CA LYS A 187 18.20 -26.31 7.04
C LYS A 187 18.70 -25.69 8.35
N ARG A 188 17.86 -25.54 9.36
CA ARG A 188 18.15 -24.85 10.64
C ARG A 188 18.61 -23.41 10.47
N LEU A 189 18.10 -22.74 9.43
CA LEU A 189 18.40 -21.35 9.11
C LEU A 189 17.31 -20.38 9.59
N LEU A 190 16.14 -20.89 10.05
CA LEU A 190 15.00 -20.07 10.37
C LEU A 190 15.28 -19.01 11.45
N ASP A 191 16.05 -19.35 12.49
CA ASP A 191 16.41 -18.41 13.55
C ASP A 191 17.57 -17.48 13.18
N ASP A 192 18.31 -17.84 12.13
CA ASP A 192 19.35 -17.02 11.55
C ASP A 192 18.88 -16.20 10.34
N THR A 193 17.58 -16.18 10.09
CA THR A 193 16.99 -15.45 8.97
C THR A 193 15.93 -14.46 9.46
N THR A 194 16.09 -13.20 9.08
CA THR A 194 15.02 -12.20 9.16
C THR A 194 14.05 -12.45 8.01
N ILE A 195 12.78 -12.67 8.32
CA ILE A 195 11.73 -12.79 7.32
C ILE A 195 10.82 -11.57 7.41
N VAL A 196 10.71 -10.84 6.32
CA VAL A 196 9.75 -9.74 6.17
C VAL A 196 8.65 -10.20 5.22
N LEU A 197 7.42 -10.13 5.68
CA LEU A 197 6.23 -10.40 4.85
C LEU A 197 5.44 -9.11 4.74
N TYR A 198 5.14 -8.69 3.52
CA TYR A 198 4.34 -7.49 3.30
C TYR A 198 3.44 -7.61 2.07
N GLY A 199 2.31 -6.88 2.08
CA GLY A 199 1.50 -6.61 0.90
C GLY A 199 1.88 -5.27 0.30
N ASP A 200 1.93 -5.17 -1.02
CA ASP A 200 2.30 -3.95 -1.71
C ASP A 200 1.13 -2.96 -1.82
N HIS A 201 -0.02 -3.40 -2.28
CA HIS A 201 -1.28 -2.65 -2.34
C HIS A 201 -2.47 -3.62 -2.35
N GLY A 202 -3.68 -3.09 -2.37
CA GLY A 202 -4.93 -3.81 -2.63
C GLY A 202 -5.49 -3.48 -4.00
N ASP A 203 -6.72 -3.94 -4.23
CA ASP A 203 -7.53 -3.59 -5.40
C ASP A 203 -8.85 -2.94 -4.96
N ASP A 204 -9.35 -2.00 -5.76
CA ASP A 204 -10.72 -1.52 -5.65
C ASP A 204 -11.67 -2.55 -6.26
N TYR A 205 -12.65 -2.99 -5.49
CA TYR A 205 -13.65 -3.96 -5.92
C TYR A 205 -14.99 -3.27 -6.20
N TRP A 206 -15.01 -2.32 -7.15
CA TRP A 206 -16.19 -1.48 -7.48
C TRP A 206 -16.64 -0.56 -6.34
N THR A 207 -15.81 -0.35 -5.33
CA THR A 207 -16.16 0.39 -4.12
C THR A 207 -16.31 1.88 -4.40
N HIS A 208 -15.41 2.45 -5.22
CA HIS A 208 -15.33 3.88 -5.48
C HIS A 208 -15.82 4.28 -6.87
N GLY A 209 -16.52 3.38 -7.58
CA GLY A 209 -17.22 3.69 -8.82
C GLY A 209 -16.34 3.84 -10.05
N TYR A 210 -15.14 3.27 -10.05
CA TYR A 210 -14.29 3.25 -11.24
C TYR A 210 -14.91 2.43 -12.38
N LYS A 211 -14.77 2.95 -13.59
CA LYS A 211 -15.21 2.25 -14.80
C LYS A 211 -14.23 1.11 -15.10
N GLY A 212 -14.60 -0.10 -14.88
CA GLY A 212 -13.74 -1.25 -15.11
C GLY A 212 -13.71 -2.23 -13.94
N GLY A 213 -14.12 -1.75 -12.77
CA GLY A 213 -14.28 -2.62 -11.62
C GLY A 213 -13.00 -2.85 -10.86
N MET A 214 -12.59 -4.08 -10.67
CA MET A 214 -11.38 -4.45 -9.94
C MET A 214 -10.13 -3.82 -10.54
N ILE A 215 -9.50 -2.93 -9.80
CA ILE A 215 -8.42 -2.10 -10.30
C ILE A 215 -7.57 -1.58 -9.14
N HIS A 216 -6.27 -1.42 -9.38
CA HIS A 216 -5.34 -0.70 -8.54
C HIS A 216 -4.71 0.48 -9.31
N GLY A 217 -3.76 1.19 -8.72
CA GLY A 217 -3.23 2.44 -9.30
C GLY A 217 -4.22 3.60 -9.20
N THR A 218 -5.30 3.40 -8.44
CA THR A 218 -6.35 4.38 -8.16
C THR A 218 -5.92 5.36 -7.07
N GLU A 219 -6.81 6.25 -6.66
CA GLU A 219 -6.57 7.11 -5.51
C GLU A 219 -6.26 6.27 -4.25
N PRO A 220 -5.41 6.77 -3.33
CA PRO A 220 -4.91 5.99 -2.20
C PRO A 220 -5.96 5.87 -1.08
N TYR A 221 -7.05 5.19 -1.35
CA TYR A 221 -8.05 4.78 -0.37
C TYR A 221 -7.49 3.72 0.57
N THR A 222 -8.01 3.66 1.78
CA THR A 222 -7.49 2.77 2.83
C THR A 222 -7.55 1.29 2.42
N ASP A 223 -8.57 0.84 1.71
CA ASP A 223 -8.68 -0.54 1.23
C ASP A 223 -7.62 -0.90 0.17
N ILE A 224 -7.03 0.12 -0.49
CA ILE A 224 -5.92 -0.06 -1.42
C ILE A 224 -4.57 -0.03 -0.69
N ILE A 225 -4.36 0.94 0.21
CA ILE A 225 -3.04 1.15 0.82
C ILE A 225 -2.84 0.43 2.16
N ALA A 226 -3.90 0.02 2.85
CA ALA A 226 -3.79 -0.72 4.10
C ALA A 226 -3.52 -2.20 3.82
N THR A 227 -2.25 -2.59 3.91
CA THR A 227 -1.77 -3.93 3.59
C THR A 227 -1.09 -4.59 4.80
N PRO A 228 -0.86 -5.90 4.82
CA PRO A 228 -0.15 -6.55 5.91
C PRO A 228 1.34 -6.20 5.91
N LEU A 229 1.93 -6.10 7.12
CA LEU A 229 3.38 -6.11 7.35
C LEU A 229 3.66 -6.92 8.60
N ALA A 230 4.57 -7.88 8.48
CA ALA A 230 5.11 -8.63 9.61
C ALA A 230 6.62 -8.83 9.46
N ILE A 231 7.35 -8.74 10.57
CA ILE A 231 8.80 -8.97 10.62
C ILE A 231 9.06 -10.07 11.63
N ARG A 232 9.47 -11.23 11.15
CA ARG A 232 9.91 -12.34 12.00
C ARG A 232 11.44 -12.34 12.07
N ASP A 233 11.97 -12.10 13.25
CA ASP A 233 13.39 -12.23 13.58
C ASP A 233 13.49 -12.74 15.02
N ALA A 234 14.41 -13.66 15.29
CA ALA A 234 14.57 -14.25 16.64
C ALA A 234 14.91 -13.21 17.73
N ARG A 235 15.35 -12.02 17.37
CA ARG A 235 15.68 -10.90 18.28
C ARG A 235 14.51 -9.94 18.49
N VAL A 236 13.47 -10.05 17.69
CA VAL A 236 12.30 -9.16 17.73
C VAL A 236 11.15 -9.90 18.40
N ALA A 237 10.66 -9.36 19.50
CA ALA A 237 9.53 -9.96 20.21
C ALA A 237 8.29 -9.98 19.31
N PRO A 238 7.60 -11.14 19.18
CA PRO A 238 6.35 -11.23 18.46
C PRO A 238 5.26 -10.37 19.12
N GLY A 239 4.29 -9.96 18.32
CA GLY A 239 3.12 -9.23 18.79
C GLY A 239 2.72 -8.09 17.87
N ILE A 240 1.58 -7.49 18.18
CA ILE A 240 1.02 -6.35 17.43
C ILE A 240 1.77 -5.08 17.82
N ARG A 241 2.22 -4.32 16.82
CA ARG A 241 2.81 -2.99 16.95
C ARG A 241 1.79 -1.94 16.56
N ASP A 242 1.63 -0.93 17.42
CA ASP A 242 0.74 0.22 17.18
C ASP A 242 1.46 1.39 16.49
N ASP A 243 2.68 1.18 16.05
CA ASP A 243 3.46 2.16 15.32
C ASP A 243 2.93 2.31 13.90
N LEU A 244 2.91 3.56 13.44
CA LEU A 244 2.57 3.88 12.07
C LEU A 244 3.77 3.52 11.18
N ALA A 245 3.55 2.72 10.17
CA ALA A 245 4.57 2.19 9.28
C ALA A 245 4.18 2.32 7.81
N SER A 246 5.16 2.46 6.94
CA SER A 246 4.97 2.54 5.50
C SER A 246 6.02 1.74 4.71
N THR A 247 5.83 1.64 3.42
CA THR A 247 6.72 0.90 2.51
C THR A 247 8.18 1.35 2.62
N ILE A 248 8.41 2.65 2.75
CA ILE A 248 9.76 3.22 2.80
C ILE A 248 10.55 2.83 4.06
N ASP A 249 9.84 2.36 5.09
CA ASP A 249 10.44 1.98 6.38
C ASP A 249 10.99 0.54 6.38
N ILE A 250 10.58 -0.28 5.41
CA ILE A 250 10.97 -1.71 5.35
C ILE A 250 12.48 -1.85 5.16
N ALA A 251 13.05 -1.16 4.18
CA ALA A 251 14.48 -1.30 3.88
C ALA A 251 15.40 -0.83 5.02
N PRO A 252 15.23 0.37 5.63
CA PRO A 252 16.04 0.77 6.78
C PRO A 252 15.89 -0.17 7.98
N THR A 253 14.69 -0.70 8.24
CA THR A 253 14.45 -1.70 9.29
C THR A 253 15.19 -3.00 9.00
N CYS A 254 15.17 -3.50 7.75
CA CYS A 254 15.94 -4.68 7.35
C CYS A 254 17.44 -4.47 7.56
N LEU A 255 17.98 -3.34 7.09
CA LEU A 255 19.41 -3.04 7.23
C LEU A 255 19.83 -2.94 8.71
N SER A 256 19.02 -2.30 9.55
CA SER A 256 19.23 -2.24 11.00
C SER A 256 19.26 -3.62 11.62
N LEU A 257 18.32 -4.51 11.30
CA LEU A 257 18.30 -5.90 11.75
C LEU A 257 19.52 -6.70 11.30
N LEU A 258 20.09 -6.39 10.15
CA LEU A 258 21.28 -7.03 9.63
C LEU A 258 22.58 -6.42 10.18
N GLY A 259 22.50 -5.32 10.96
CA GLY A 259 23.64 -4.58 11.48
C GLY A 259 24.39 -3.80 10.40
N ILE A 260 23.68 -3.40 9.34
CA ILE A 260 24.22 -2.63 8.22
C ILE A 260 23.74 -1.20 8.36
N GLU A 261 24.66 -0.24 8.33
CA GLU A 261 24.31 1.17 8.35
C GLU A 261 23.55 1.55 7.07
N ALA A 262 22.37 2.09 7.23
CA ALA A 262 21.59 2.59 6.11
C ALA A 262 22.28 3.83 5.54
N ALA A 263 22.82 3.73 4.33
CA ALA A 263 23.52 4.83 3.65
C ALA A 263 22.54 5.91 3.10
N THR A 264 21.41 6.09 3.74
CA THR A 264 20.39 7.05 3.31
C THR A 264 20.61 8.38 4.01
N THR A 265 21.20 9.31 3.31
CA THR A 265 21.28 10.72 3.73
C THR A 265 20.10 11.56 3.21
N PHE A 266 19.08 10.91 2.67
CA PHE A 266 17.95 11.60 2.06
C PHE A 266 16.96 12.09 3.12
N PRO A 267 16.59 13.38 3.14
CA PRO A 267 15.79 13.97 4.23
C PRO A 267 14.37 13.43 4.37
N HIS A 268 13.91 12.66 3.40
CA HIS A 268 12.56 12.07 3.37
C HIS A 268 12.59 10.54 3.34
N SER A 269 13.69 9.93 3.79
CA SER A 269 13.82 8.48 3.90
C SER A 269 12.91 7.91 4.97
N GLY A 270 12.59 6.62 4.82
CA GLY A 270 11.92 5.84 5.84
C GLY A 270 12.74 5.72 7.13
N VAL A 271 12.07 5.29 8.18
CA VAL A 271 12.64 5.10 9.51
C VAL A 271 12.84 3.62 9.84
N ASP A 272 13.72 3.33 10.80
CA ASP A 272 13.78 2.00 11.41
C ASP A 272 12.59 1.80 12.35
N LEU A 273 11.68 0.92 11.98
CA LEU A 273 10.46 0.61 12.74
C LEU A 273 10.73 0.03 14.13
N LEU A 274 11.93 -0.50 14.37
CA LEU A 274 12.31 -1.01 15.70
C LEU A 274 12.73 0.12 16.63
N ALA A 275 13.10 1.27 16.09
CA ALA A 275 13.41 2.48 16.85
C ALA A 275 12.15 3.34 17.10
N GLY A 276 11.05 3.07 16.38
CA GLY A 276 9.76 3.75 16.46
C GLY A 276 9.20 4.10 15.09
N GLY A 277 7.89 4.29 15.00
CA GLY A 277 7.21 4.68 13.77
C GLY A 277 7.21 6.17 13.49
N ALA A 278 6.80 6.56 12.29
CA ALA A 278 6.61 7.95 11.92
C ALA A 278 5.33 8.54 12.54
N GLU A 279 5.24 9.88 12.61
CA GLU A 279 3.99 10.57 13.00
C GLU A 279 2.95 10.49 11.88
N PHE A 280 3.41 10.56 10.63
CA PHE A 280 2.60 10.49 9.43
C PHE A 280 3.20 9.51 8.43
N VAL A 281 2.35 8.84 7.68
CA VAL A 281 2.71 8.11 6.47
C VAL A 281 1.99 8.70 5.27
N TYR A 282 2.61 8.62 4.10
CA TYR A 282 2.13 9.24 2.88
C TYR A 282 1.96 8.19 1.80
N ALA A 283 0.93 8.36 0.98
CA ALA A 283 0.73 7.54 -0.20
C ALA A 283 0.30 8.38 -1.40
N GLN A 284 0.57 7.86 -2.58
CA GLN A 284 0.18 8.50 -3.84
C GLN A 284 -0.14 7.46 -4.90
N ASN A 285 -0.86 7.88 -5.91
CA ASN A 285 -1.00 7.12 -7.14
C ASN A 285 -0.09 7.68 -8.25
N PHE A 286 0.19 6.82 -9.21
CA PHE A 286 0.95 7.19 -10.40
C PHE A 286 0.10 6.89 -11.65
N THR A 287 -0.59 7.92 -12.14
CA THR A 287 -1.59 7.75 -13.20
C THR A 287 -0.99 7.30 -14.54
N ALA A 288 0.31 7.45 -14.74
CA ALA A 288 1.01 6.93 -15.92
C ALA A 288 1.03 5.38 -15.96
N ASN A 289 0.92 4.70 -14.82
CA ASN A 289 0.77 3.24 -14.78
C ASN A 289 -0.61 2.76 -15.25
N GLN A 290 -1.56 3.68 -15.38
CA GLN A 290 -2.90 3.41 -15.85
C GLN A 290 -3.14 4.21 -17.13
N PRO A 291 -2.74 3.71 -18.31
CA PRO A 291 -2.85 4.45 -19.58
C PRO A 291 -4.27 4.90 -19.88
N ASP A 292 -5.26 4.20 -19.34
CA ASP A 292 -6.68 4.52 -19.45
C ASP A 292 -7.22 5.33 -18.26
N SER A 293 -6.34 5.93 -17.42
CA SER A 293 -6.74 6.58 -16.17
C SER A 293 -7.90 7.57 -16.32
N ALA A 294 -7.88 8.40 -17.35
CA ALA A 294 -8.96 9.35 -17.65
C ALA A 294 -10.28 8.64 -18.00
N ARG A 295 -10.22 7.56 -18.79
CA ARG A 295 -11.37 6.74 -19.16
C ARG A 295 -11.96 6.00 -17.96
N LEU A 296 -11.08 5.50 -17.07
CA LEU A 296 -11.44 4.79 -15.85
C LEU A 296 -11.94 5.74 -14.76
N GLY A 297 -11.65 7.02 -14.90
CA GLY A 297 -12.07 8.03 -13.93
C GLY A 297 -11.12 8.16 -12.74
N ILE A 298 -9.84 7.75 -12.88
CA ILE A 298 -8.81 7.89 -11.86
C ILE A 298 -8.25 9.32 -11.87
N ALA A 299 -8.13 9.95 -10.73
CA ALA A 299 -7.48 11.25 -10.58
C ALA A 299 -6.11 11.09 -9.91
N LYS A 300 -5.17 11.99 -10.24
CA LYS A 300 -3.92 12.12 -9.49
C LYS A 300 -4.26 12.49 -8.04
N ALA A 301 -3.70 11.76 -7.10
CA ALA A 301 -4.02 11.92 -5.69
C ALA A 301 -2.83 11.65 -4.77
N PHE A 302 -2.86 12.32 -3.62
CA PHE A 302 -1.97 12.11 -2.50
C PHE A 302 -2.78 11.91 -1.23
N SER A 303 -2.26 11.13 -0.30
CA SER A 303 -2.83 11.03 1.04
C SER A 303 -1.76 11.17 2.11
N VAL A 304 -2.23 11.60 3.29
CA VAL A 304 -1.50 11.52 4.56
C VAL A 304 -2.36 10.73 5.53
N THR A 305 -1.74 9.83 6.25
CA THR A 305 -2.41 8.98 7.25
C THR A 305 -1.68 9.11 8.58
N ASP A 306 -2.44 9.34 9.64
CA ASP A 306 -1.98 9.21 11.03
C ASP A 306 -2.57 7.94 11.68
N LYS A 307 -2.48 7.82 13.00
CA LYS A 307 -3.02 6.66 13.72
C LYS A 307 -4.55 6.50 13.67
N THR A 308 -5.28 7.53 13.22
CA THR A 308 -6.75 7.59 13.28
C THR A 308 -7.39 7.88 11.94
N TYR A 309 -6.83 8.82 11.18
CA TYR A 309 -7.44 9.36 9.97
C TYR A 309 -6.51 9.27 8.76
N THR A 310 -7.13 9.19 7.60
CA THR A 310 -6.50 9.42 6.30
C THR A 310 -7.14 10.65 5.66
N LEU A 311 -6.33 11.64 5.31
CA LEU A 311 -6.73 12.78 4.49
C LEU A 311 -6.17 12.57 3.07
N LEU A 312 -7.07 12.57 2.11
CA LEU A 312 -6.75 12.42 0.70
C LEU A 312 -7.05 13.71 -0.05
N VAL A 313 -6.17 14.09 -0.97
CA VAL A 313 -6.36 15.21 -1.89
C VAL A 313 -6.19 14.74 -3.33
N SER A 314 -7.09 15.18 -4.19
CA SER A 314 -6.99 14.98 -5.63
C SER A 314 -7.39 16.24 -6.38
N SER A 315 -7.30 16.23 -7.71
CA SER A 315 -7.84 17.32 -8.53
C SER A 315 -9.37 17.52 -8.37
N ARG A 316 -10.05 16.55 -7.76
CA ARG A 316 -11.50 16.58 -7.51
C ARG A 316 -11.86 17.17 -6.15
N GLY A 317 -10.91 17.30 -5.23
CA GLY A 317 -11.11 17.89 -3.90
C GLY A 317 -10.50 17.07 -2.77
N LEU A 318 -10.93 17.37 -1.55
CA LEU A 318 -10.46 16.75 -0.32
C LEU A 318 -11.43 15.69 0.19
N GLU A 319 -10.87 14.63 0.76
CA GLU A 319 -11.61 13.56 1.40
C GLU A 319 -10.92 13.18 2.70
N MET A 320 -11.68 12.93 3.78
CA MET A 320 -11.14 12.51 5.07
C MET A 320 -11.90 11.30 5.60
N TYR A 321 -11.17 10.28 6.04
CA TYR A 321 -11.74 9.01 6.47
C TYR A 321 -11.17 8.55 7.80
N ALA A 322 -12.01 7.98 8.66
CA ALA A 322 -11.57 7.30 9.89
C ALA A 322 -11.22 5.84 9.53
N HIS A 323 -9.99 5.58 9.15
CA HIS A 323 -9.56 4.34 8.48
C HIS A 323 -9.81 3.04 9.27
N ARG A 324 -9.98 3.08 10.58
CA ARG A 324 -10.34 1.90 11.40
C ARG A 324 -11.85 1.65 11.43
N LEU A 325 -12.65 2.73 11.40
CA LEU A 325 -14.11 2.64 11.44
C LEU A 325 -14.72 2.47 10.06
N ASP A 326 -14.05 3.01 9.05
CA ASP A 326 -14.45 2.99 7.65
C ASP A 326 -13.27 2.55 6.75
N PRO A 327 -12.83 1.29 6.88
CA PRO A 327 -11.69 0.78 6.11
C PRO A 327 -11.91 0.78 4.60
N GLY A 328 -13.17 0.84 4.14
CA GLY A 328 -13.52 0.95 2.71
C GLY A 328 -13.65 2.39 2.21
N CYS A 329 -13.38 3.40 3.04
CA CYS A 329 -13.46 4.82 2.65
C CYS A 329 -14.81 5.22 2.02
N HIS A 330 -15.92 4.74 2.59
CA HIS A 330 -17.27 5.01 2.07
C HIS A 330 -17.84 6.35 2.57
N CYS A 331 -17.34 6.85 3.70
CA CYS A 331 -17.90 7.98 4.38
C CYS A 331 -16.89 9.11 4.53
N ASN A 332 -16.87 10.03 3.57
CA ASN A 332 -16.05 11.23 3.65
C ASN A 332 -16.54 12.13 4.79
N LEU A 333 -15.76 12.20 5.88
CA LEU A 333 -16.07 12.96 7.08
C LEU A 333 -16.24 14.46 6.81
N LEU A 334 -15.59 14.99 5.76
CA LEU A 334 -15.70 16.42 5.41
C LEU A 334 -17.11 16.81 4.99
N HIS A 335 -17.97 15.86 4.60
CA HIS A 335 -19.38 16.13 4.35
C HIS A 335 -20.17 16.53 5.60
N LEU A 336 -19.66 16.17 6.80
CA LEU A 336 -20.27 16.57 8.06
C LEU A 336 -20.03 18.06 8.40
N PHE A 337 -19.14 18.72 7.68
CA PHE A 337 -18.66 20.06 7.99
C PHE A 337 -18.89 21.03 6.84
N THR A 338 -18.92 22.32 7.20
CA THR A 338 -18.72 23.43 6.28
C THR A 338 -17.26 23.89 6.43
N LEU A 339 -16.60 24.13 5.34
CA LEU A 339 -15.28 24.75 5.31
C LEU A 339 -15.47 26.24 5.00
N ASP A 340 -14.89 27.12 5.81
CA ASP A 340 -14.82 28.54 5.49
C ASP A 340 -13.66 28.86 4.53
N ASP A 341 -13.57 30.12 4.08
CA ASP A 341 -12.52 30.56 3.15
C ASP A 341 -11.10 30.41 3.74
N ALA A 342 -10.97 30.36 5.06
CA ALA A 342 -9.72 30.08 5.75
C ALA A 342 -9.47 28.57 5.94
N GLY A 343 -10.36 27.71 5.44
CA GLY A 343 -10.26 26.28 5.57
C GLY A 343 -10.55 25.73 6.96
N ARG A 344 -11.27 26.47 7.80
CA ARG A 344 -11.68 26.01 9.12
C ARG A 344 -12.98 25.22 9.00
N LEU A 345 -13.02 24.09 9.69
CA LEU A 345 -14.19 23.23 9.76
C LEU A 345 -15.20 23.76 10.78
N SER A 346 -16.45 23.81 10.39
CA SER A 346 -17.58 23.99 11.31
C SER A 346 -18.64 22.95 11.02
N LEU A 347 -19.22 22.35 12.05
CA LEU A 347 -20.23 21.30 11.90
C LEU A 347 -21.47 21.87 11.18
N ARG A 348 -21.88 21.20 10.10
CA ARG A 348 -23.13 21.57 9.41
C ARG A 348 -24.33 21.35 10.32
N PRO A 349 -25.32 22.25 10.35
CA PRO A 349 -26.57 21.98 11.02
C PRO A 349 -27.28 20.83 10.30
N PHE A 350 -27.30 19.69 10.94
CA PHE A 350 -27.95 18.50 10.38
C PHE A 350 -29.47 18.63 10.43
N ARG A 351 -30.11 18.49 9.28
CA ARG A 351 -31.56 18.41 9.17
C ARG A 351 -31.90 17.08 8.50
N GLY A 352 -32.51 16.15 9.25
CA GLY A 352 -33.08 14.90 8.71
C GLY A 352 -32.41 13.60 9.19
N ALA A 353 -33.01 12.47 8.81
CA ALA A 353 -32.65 11.13 9.27
C ALA A 353 -31.22 10.70 8.87
N ALA A 354 -30.74 11.15 7.72
CA ALA A 354 -29.40 10.84 7.23
C ALA A 354 -28.29 11.40 8.14
N ALA A 355 -28.49 12.57 8.71
CA ALA A 355 -27.54 13.19 9.65
C ALA A 355 -27.47 12.45 10.96
N HIS A 356 -28.61 11.98 11.48
CA HIS A 356 -28.64 11.16 12.68
C HIS A 356 -27.96 9.81 12.47
N PHE A 357 -28.12 9.23 11.31
CA PHE A 357 -27.50 7.95 10.97
C PHE A 357 -25.97 8.06 10.90
N LEU A 358 -25.43 9.04 10.19
CA LEU A 358 -24.00 9.28 10.13
C LEU A 358 -23.41 9.63 11.50
N ALA A 359 -24.08 10.50 12.26
CA ALA A 359 -23.63 10.89 13.59
C ALA A 359 -23.70 9.75 14.60
N ALA A 360 -24.70 8.89 14.54
CA ALA A 360 -24.85 7.76 15.44
C ALA A 360 -23.93 6.60 15.08
N TRP A 361 -23.63 6.40 13.81
CA TRP A 361 -22.91 5.24 13.30
C TRP A 361 -21.39 5.43 13.25
N MET A 362 -20.91 6.63 12.92
CA MET A 362 -19.51 6.85 12.61
C MET A 362 -18.69 7.49 13.72
N ILE A 363 -19.28 8.25 14.63
CA ILE A 363 -18.47 9.14 15.46
C ILE A 363 -19.11 9.35 16.83
N ASN A 364 -18.41 8.97 17.89
CA ASN A 364 -18.76 9.47 19.21
C ASN A 364 -18.49 11.00 19.24
N ARG A 365 -19.23 11.72 20.10
CA ARG A 365 -19.15 13.19 20.16
C ARG A 365 -17.74 13.74 20.43
N GLN A 366 -16.88 12.96 21.07
CA GLN A 366 -15.48 13.36 21.36
C GLN A 366 -14.61 13.35 20.09
N SER A 367 -14.79 12.36 19.21
CA SER A 367 -14.06 12.29 17.93
C SER A 367 -14.40 13.47 17.01
N VAL A 368 -15.67 13.91 17.01
CA VAL A 368 -16.11 15.10 16.23
C VAL A 368 -15.52 16.39 16.77
N ALA A 369 -15.37 16.53 18.09
CA ALA A 369 -14.86 17.76 18.72
C ALA A 369 -13.41 18.07 18.31
N HIS A 370 -12.60 17.04 18.06
CA HIS A 370 -11.19 17.18 17.66
C HIS A 370 -10.95 17.11 16.14
N LEU A 371 -11.98 16.78 15.36
CA LEU A 371 -11.81 16.54 13.92
C LEU A 371 -11.30 17.78 13.18
N ALA A 372 -11.67 18.99 13.61
CA ALA A 372 -11.19 20.22 13.00
C ALA A 372 -9.67 20.42 13.18
N ASP A 373 -9.16 20.10 14.37
CA ASP A 373 -7.73 20.19 14.68
C ASP A 373 -6.96 19.09 13.94
N ASP A 374 -7.48 17.86 13.91
CA ASP A 374 -6.90 16.74 13.16
C ASP A 374 -6.86 17.04 11.65
N PHE A 375 -7.93 17.60 11.11
CA PHE A 375 -7.98 18.02 9.71
C PHE A 375 -6.92 19.08 9.42
N ALA A 376 -6.80 20.11 10.26
CA ALA A 376 -5.83 21.18 10.07
C ALA A 376 -4.40 20.64 10.10
N ARG A 377 -4.08 19.77 11.06
CA ARG A 377 -2.79 19.11 11.21
C ARG A 377 -2.44 18.21 10.00
N LEU A 378 -3.36 17.37 9.59
CA LEU A 378 -3.15 16.49 8.42
C LEU A 378 -3.02 17.29 7.12
N ARG A 379 -3.83 18.34 6.94
CA ARG A 379 -3.75 19.21 5.77
C ARG A 379 -2.41 19.91 5.67
N GLU A 380 -1.88 20.41 6.79
CA GLU A 380 -0.56 21.06 6.82
C GLU A 380 0.56 20.07 6.51
N ALA A 381 0.52 18.86 7.10
CA ALA A 381 1.47 17.81 6.83
C ALA A 381 1.44 17.38 5.34
N LEU A 382 0.25 17.24 4.76
CA LEU A 382 0.07 16.89 3.35
C LEU A 382 0.57 18.01 2.42
N ARG A 383 0.28 19.28 2.75
CA ARG A 383 0.78 20.45 2.02
C ARG A 383 2.30 20.49 1.99
N ALA A 384 2.92 20.39 3.17
CA ALA A 384 4.36 20.39 3.30
C ALA A 384 5.01 19.24 2.47
N ARG A 385 4.38 18.06 2.47
CA ARG A 385 4.86 16.90 1.70
C ARG A 385 4.76 17.12 0.20
N VAL A 386 3.62 17.60 -0.30
CA VAL A 386 3.42 17.86 -1.74
C VAL A 386 4.34 18.98 -2.21
N ASP A 387 4.53 20.04 -1.44
CA ASP A 387 5.43 21.14 -1.77
C ASP A 387 6.87 20.66 -1.84
N ALA A 388 7.35 19.94 -0.82
CA ALA A 388 8.71 19.39 -0.81
C ALA A 388 8.97 18.47 -2.02
N LYS A 389 7.99 17.65 -2.40
CA LYS A 389 8.10 16.78 -3.57
C LYS A 389 8.16 17.55 -4.87
N ARG A 390 7.35 18.59 -5.04
CA ARG A 390 7.41 19.47 -6.22
C ARG A 390 8.74 20.19 -6.31
N ASP A 391 9.24 20.75 -5.22
CA ASP A 391 10.52 21.44 -5.19
C ASP A 391 11.67 20.49 -5.54
N TYR A 392 11.67 19.28 -4.98
CA TYR A 392 12.64 18.22 -5.30
C TYR A 392 12.68 17.87 -6.80
N ILE A 393 11.51 17.76 -7.45
CA ILE A 393 11.40 17.42 -8.87
C ILE A 393 11.87 18.60 -9.74
N VAL A 394 11.46 19.82 -9.40
CA VAL A 394 11.84 21.03 -10.13
C VAL A 394 13.36 21.29 -10.06
N GLU A 395 13.98 21.10 -8.89
CA GLU A 395 15.44 21.22 -8.73
C GLU A 395 16.23 20.25 -9.62
N ARG A 396 15.62 19.15 -10.03
CA ARG A 396 16.20 18.17 -10.97
C ARG A 396 15.91 18.45 -12.43
N GLY A 397 15.27 19.58 -12.73
CA GLY A 397 14.93 19.97 -14.08
C GLY A 397 13.83 19.11 -14.71
N VAL A 398 13.01 18.46 -13.90
CA VAL A 398 11.90 17.59 -14.35
C VAL A 398 10.60 18.36 -14.25
N ASP A 399 9.72 18.16 -15.24
CA ASP A 399 8.38 18.73 -15.24
C ASP A 399 7.53 18.14 -14.08
N PRO A 400 7.04 18.97 -13.16
CA PRO A 400 6.19 18.52 -12.06
C PRO A 400 4.74 18.19 -12.48
N ALA A 401 4.48 17.98 -13.77
CA ALA A 401 3.12 17.69 -14.27
C ALA A 401 2.47 16.47 -13.61
N ASN A 402 3.29 15.50 -13.17
CA ASN A 402 2.83 14.32 -12.45
C ASN A 402 2.62 14.54 -10.95
N VAL A 403 3.03 15.68 -10.42
CA VAL A 403 2.76 16.08 -9.05
C VAL A 403 1.47 16.89 -9.00
N LEU A 404 0.67 16.64 -7.99
CA LEU A 404 -0.56 17.38 -7.77
C LEU A 404 -0.29 18.89 -7.73
N ALA A 405 -1.10 19.68 -8.42
CA ALA A 405 -0.99 21.13 -8.41
C ALA A 405 -1.24 21.69 -6.99
N ARG A 406 -0.44 22.71 -6.59
CA ARG A 406 -0.54 23.34 -5.25
C ARG A 406 -1.95 23.84 -4.95
N ASP A 407 -2.62 24.41 -5.96
CA ASP A 407 -3.98 24.93 -5.81
C ASP A 407 -5.03 23.88 -5.45
N CYS A 408 -4.76 22.60 -5.64
CA CYS A 408 -5.66 21.54 -5.22
C CYS A 408 -5.81 21.47 -3.68
N LEU A 409 -4.75 21.82 -2.94
CA LEU A 409 -4.79 21.90 -1.47
C LEU A 409 -5.48 23.18 -0.97
N ASP A 410 -5.58 24.19 -1.80
CA ASP A 410 -6.27 25.47 -1.50
C ASP A 410 -7.76 25.41 -1.90
N LYS A 411 -8.13 24.50 -2.78
CA LYS A 411 -9.52 24.22 -3.12
C LYS A 411 -10.19 23.42 -2.02
N VAL A 412 -10.66 24.12 -1.03
CA VAL A 412 -11.24 23.55 0.20
C VAL A 412 -12.69 23.09 -0.04
N ASN A 413 -12.94 22.40 -1.15
CA ASN A 413 -14.22 21.75 -1.37
C ASN A 413 -14.06 20.25 -1.11
N PRO A 414 -14.91 19.65 -0.28
CA PRO A 414 -14.98 18.20 -0.20
C PRO A 414 -15.25 17.65 -1.61
N ARG A 415 -14.60 16.55 -1.95
CA ARG A 415 -14.83 15.87 -3.21
C ARG A 415 -16.30 15.57 -3.36
N GLY A 416 -16.84 15.99 -4.50
CA GLY A 416 -18.23 15.79 -4.81
C GLY A 416 -19.15 16.65 -3.93
N ARG A 417 -19.95 17.46 -4.54
CA ARG A 417 -21.16 17.99 -3.89
C ARG A 417 -22.15 16.88 -3.57
N GLU A 418 -21.85 15.70 -4.06
CA GLU A 418 -22.68 14.51 -3.99
C GLU A 418 -22.24 13.69 -2.79
N THR A 419 -22.93 13.91 -1.68
CA THR A 419 -23.01 12.87 -0.66
C THR A 419 -23.66 11.65 -1.28
N PHE A 420 -23.41 10.46 -0.76
CA PHE A 420 -24.14 9.24 -1.15
C PHE A 420 -25.65 9.49 -1.26
N PHE A 421 -26.21 10.33 -0.39
CA PHE A 421 -27.62 10.68 -0.36
C PHE A 421 -28.02 11.67 -1.47
N GLU A 422 -27.17 12.61 -1.83
CA GLU A 422 -27.42 13.54 -2.95
C GLU A 422 -27.32 12.79 -4.29
N ALA A 423 -26.32 11.93 -4.46
CA ALA A 423 -26.21 11.08 -5.63
C ALA A 423 -27.40 10.13 -5.74
N SER A 424 -27.85 9.51 -4.64
CA SER A 424 -29.03 8.67 -4.63
C SER A 424 -30.34 9.45 -4.88
N ALA A 425 -30.39 10.73 -4.49
CA ALA A 425 -31.52 11.60 -4.76
C ALA A 425 -31.64 12.04 -6.24
N GLN A 426 -30.51 12.11 -6.94
CA GLN A 426 -30.47 12.43 -8.38
C GLN A 426 -30.58 11.17 -9.27
N ALA A 427 -30.36 9.97 -8.70
CA ALA A 427 -30.47 8.73 -9.45
C ALA A 427 -31.92 8.45 -9.92
N PRO A 428 -32.11 7.82 -11.08
CA PRO A 428 -33.40 7.34 -11.51
C PRO A 428 -34.09 6.48 -10.45
N ALA A 429 -35.41 6.47 -10.37
CA ALA A 429 -36.17 5.79 -9.32
C ALA A 429 -35.82 4.31 -9.16
N ALA A 430 -35.52 3.60 -10.26
CA ALA A 430 -35.07 2.21 -10.24
C ALA A 430 -33.70 2.03 -9.56
N SER A 431 -32.77 2.96 -9.78
CA SER A 431 -31.44 2.96 -9.16
C SER A 431 -31.50 3.29 -7.65
N ARG A 432 -32.44 4.19 -7.27
CA ARG A 432 -32.67 4.52 -5.84
C ARG A 432 -33.20 3.33 -5.05
N ALA A 433 -34.07 2.52 -5.65
CA ALA A 433 -34.61 1.32 -5.02
C ALA A 433 -33.51 0.24 -4.81
N ALA A 434 -32.65 0.05 -5.80
CA ALA A 434 -31.50 -0.88 -5.69
C ALA A 434 -30.51 -0.44 -4.61
N THR A 435 -30.19 0.85 -4.55
CA THR A 435 -29.25 1.40 -3.56
C THR A 435 -29.80 1.29 -2.13
N ALA A 436 -31.11 1.53 -1.96
CA ALA A 436 -31.78 1.37 -0.67
C ALA A 436 -31.79 -0.09 -0.19
N PHE A 437 -31.95 -1.03 -1.12
CA PHE A 437 -31.96 -2.47 -0.81
C PHE A 437 -30.55 -2.98 -0.43
N GLU A 438 -29.52 -2.58 -1.15
CA GLU A 438 -28.14 -2.95 -0.80
C GLU A 438 -27.72 -2.42 0.57
N PHE A 439 -28.19 -1.23 0.93
CA PHE A 439 -27.89 -0.64 2.23
C PHE A 439 -28.59 -1.37 3.40
N SER A 440 -29.82 -1.79 3.21
CA SER A 440 -30.55 -2.55 4.25
C SER A 440 -29.98 -3.95 4.50
N TRP A 441 -29.33 -4.53 3.50
CA TRP A 441 -28.74 -5.86 3.59
C TRP A 441 -27.40 -5.89 4.37
N LYS A 442 -26.66 -4.80 4.35
CA LYS A 442 -25.39 -4.65 5.07
C LYS A 442 -25.58 -4.39 6.58
N LEU A 443 -26.80 -4.16 7.03
CA LEU A 443 -27.17 -3.93 8.43
C LEU A 443 -27.71 -5.19 9.15
N GLN A 444 -27.85 -6.33 8.48
CA GLN A 444 -28.18 -7.62 9.06
C GLN A 444 -26.92 -8.49 9.19
#